data_943e84dd3e4e64f3476ddc4ccc160394
#
_entry.id   943e84dd3e4e64f3476ddc4ccc160394
#
_cell.length_a   1.000
_cell.length_b   1.000
_cell.length_c   1.000
_cell.angle_alpha   90.00
_cell.angle_beta   90.00
_cell.angle_gamma   90.00
#
_symmetry.space_group_name_H-M   'P 1'
#
loop_
_entity.id
_entity.type
_entity.pdbx_description
1 polymer ?
#
loop_
_entity_poly.entity_id
_entity_poly.type
_entity_poly.pdbx_seq_one_letter_code
_entity_poly.pdbx_strand_id
1 'polypeptide(L)'
;MTEQSLTVVGLGPGNPWMITREAWNALETAGTVYLRTATHPAVAGLPPDIELVSFDDSYERYSDFGDVYRAIVERLSRLSPGAVYAVPGDPSVGEATVQGLRQAGFKLRVIPGISFMEPSLAALGLDALDGLVIVDAIGLAAGHHPPFPPDLGALLCQLHSPLLAGELKLSLMNQYPEEHPVALIHRASLADERVEWVKLYEIDRSDSIGDLTSLYVPALPLDSSFETLQNTVARLRAPDGCPWDREQTHQSLRKHLLEEAYEALAALDEDDLGDLKEELGDLLLQIVLQVQIATEQSNFRMADVVAGIQVKLIRRHPHVFGDLQVSGIDQVLRNWEHFKEQETGTGPL
;
A
#
# COMPACT_ATOMS: atom_id res chain seq x y z
N MET A 1 -20.46 6.04 -34.02
CA MET A 1 -20.25 6.55 -32.66
C MET A 1 -18.92 7.29 -32.71
N THR A 2 -18.89 8.62 -32.53
CA THR A 2 -17.64 9.38 -32.42
C THR A 2 -16.89 8.87 -31.19
N GLU A 3 -15.64 8.47 -31.39
CA GLU A 3 -14.77 7.96 -30.33
C GLU A 3 -14.58 9.10 -29.30
N GLN A 4 -15.07 8.89 -28.06
CA GLN A 4 -14.91 9.87 -26.99
C GLN A 4 -13.44 9.92 -26.60
N SER A 5 -12.78 11.02 -26.90
CA SER A 5 -11.37 11.23 -26.58
C SER A 5 -11.22 12.40 -25.62
N LEU A 6 -10.35 12.25 -24.62
CA LEU A 6 -10.04 13.26 -23.61
C LEU A 6 -8.53 13.37 -23.44
N THR A 7 -8.02 14.60 -23.32
CA THR A 7 -6.62 14.82 -22.94
C THR A 7 -6.55 15.04 -21.43
N VAL A 8 -5.82 14.18 -20.72
CA VAL A 8 -5.58 14.30 -19.26
C VAL A 8 -4.18 14.84 -19.06
N VAL A 9 -4.05 15.88 -18.25
CA VAL A 9 -2.79 16.61 -18.02
C VAL A 9 -2.45 16.62 -16.55
N GLY A 10 -1.22 16.21 -16.20
CA GLY A 10 -0.69 16.33 -14.86
C GLY A 10 -0.17 17.74 -14.58
N LEU A 11 -0.64 18.35 -13.49
CA LEU A 11 -0.25 19.70 -13.06
C LEU A 11 1.02 19.72 -12.20
N GLY A 12 1.62 18.58 -11.94
CA GLY A 12 2.76 18.50 -11.02
C GLY A 12 2.35 18.59 -9.54
N PRO A 13 3.34 18.62 -8.61
CA PRO A 13 3.11 18.48 -7.17
C PRO A 13 2.62 19.75 -6.47
N GLY A 14 2.43 20.84 -7.18
CA GLY A 14 1.95 22.11 -6.64
C GLY A 14 2.77 23.33 -7.08
N ASN A 15 4.07 23.19 -7.26
CA ASN A 15 4.91 24.26 -7.78
C ASN A 15 4.65 24.43 -9.30
N PRO A 16 4.18 25.61 -9.76
CA PRO A 16 3.91 25.83 -11.19
C PRO A 16 5.13 25.61 -12.10
N TRP A 17 6.34 25.82 -11.61
CA TRP A 17 7.57 25.56 -12.36
C TRP A 17 7.87 24.08 -12.59
N MET A 18 7.14 23.21 -11.91
CA MET A 18 7.21 21.75 -12.07
C MET A 18 6.13 21.19 -13.02
N ILE A 19 5.35 22.04 -13.66
CA ILE A 19 4.50 21.63 -14.79
C ILE A 19 5.42 21.26 -15.95
N THR A 20 5.27 20.06 -16.50
CA THR A 20 6.11 19.61 -17.62
C THR A 20 5.86 20.50 -18.84
N ARG A 21 6.86 20.63 -19.71
CA ARG A 21 6.73 21.47 -20.91
C ARG A 21 5.62 20.99 -21.85
N GLU A 22 5.40 19.67 -21.93
CA GLU A 22 4.30 19.13 -22.73
C GLU A 22 2.95 19.47 -22.11
N ALA A 23 2.82 19.34 -20.79
CA ALA A 23 1.63 19.71 -20.04
C ALA A 23 1.32 21.21 -20.22
N TRP A 24 2.33 22.07 -20.07
CA TRP A 24 2.18 23.52 -20.29
C TRP A 24 1.67 23.84 -21.70
N ASN A 25 2.26 23.26 -22.75
CA ASN A 25 1.83 23.50 -24.13
C ASN A 25 0.38 23.02 -24.38
N ALA A 26 -0.01 21.90 -23.76
CA ALA A 26 -1.39 21.40 -23.89
C ALA A 26 -2.40 22.32 -23.19
N LEU A 27 -2.03 22.87 -22.02
CA LEU A 27 -2.85 23.83 -21.28
C LEU A 27 -2.96 25.15 -22.03
N GLU A 28 -1.83 25.71 -22.49
CA GLU A 28 -1.79 27.01 -23.19
C GLU A 28 -2.60 27.01 -24.49
N THR A 29 -2.68 25.86 -25.17
CA THR A 29 -3.44 25.72 -26.40
C THR A 29 -4.92 25.35 -26.20
N ALA A 30 -5.32 25.04 -24.96
CA ALA A 30 -6.70 24.71 -24.63
C ALA A 30 -7.53 25.99 -24.46
N GLY A 31 -8.71 26.03 -25.05
CA GLY A 31 -9.66 27.14 -24.81
C GLY A 31 -10.27 27.08 -23.41
N THR A 32 -10.65 25.87 -22.99
CA THR A 32 -11.21 25.58 -21.68
C THR A 32 -10.45 24.39 -21.06
N VAL A 33 -10.04 24.52 -19.80
CA VAL A 33 -9.42 23.44 -19.01
C VAL A 33 -10.33 23.08 -17.83
N TYR A 34 -10.67 21.81 -17.75
CA TYR A 34 -11.44 21.24 -16.66
C TYR A 34 -10.48 20.80 -15.55
N LEU A 35 -10.61 21.37 -14.36
CA LEU A 35 -9.74 21.09 -13.22
C LEU A 35 -10.41 20.08 -12.30
N ARG A 36 -9.68 19.06 -11.85
CA ARG A 36 -10.14 18.20 -10.76
C ARG A 36 -10.48 19.05 -9.53
N THR A 37 -9.61 20.00 -9.22
CA THR A 37 -9.79 21.00 -8.15
C THR A 37 -9.07 22.29 -8.50
N ALA A 38 -9.63 23.44 -8.15
CA ALA A 38 -9.02 24.74 -8.28
C ALA A 38 -8.12 25.10 -7.08
N THR A 39 -8.21 24.35 -5.98
CA THR A 39 -7.41 24.62 -4.76
C THR A 39 -5.95 24.17 -4.88
N HIS A 40 -5.61 23.39 -5.92
CA HIS A 40 -4.24 22.94 -6.14
C HIS A 40 -3.29 24.12 -6.42
N PRO A 41 -2.15 24.26 -5.71
CA PRO A 41 -1.30 25.45 -5.80
C PRO A 41 -0.79 25.79 -7.21
N ALA A 42 -0.54 24.76 -8.06
CA ALA A 42 -0.10 24.98 -9.45
C ALA A 42 -1.11 25.76 -10.30
N VAL A 43 -2.41 25.78 -9.92
CA VAL A 43 -3.46 26.47 -10.66
C VAL A 43 -3.21 27.98 -10.73
N ALA A 44 -2.66 28.58 -9.67
CA ALA A 44 -2.33 29.99 -9.64
C ALA A 44 -1.27 30.41 -10.67
N GLY A 45 -0.48 29.46 -11.18
CA GLY A 45 0.54 29.71 -12.19
C GLY A 45 0.15 29.34 -13.61
N LEU A 46 -1.11 28.93 -13.87
CA LEU A 46 -1.58 28.59 -15.21
C LEU A 46 -1.67 29.84 -16.11
N PRO A 47 -1.63 29.68 -17.46
CA PRO A 47 -1.79 30.78 -18.38
C PRO A 47 -3.07 31.57 -18.12
N PRO A 48 -3.02 32.93 -18.11
CA PRO A 48 -4.14 33.78 -17.68
C PRO A 48 -5.34 33.80 -18.64
N ASP A 49 -5.14 33.42 -19.90
CA ASP A 49 -6.16 33.50 -20.95
C ASP A 49 -6.99 32.23 -21.11
N ILE A 50 -6.81 31.25 -20.20
CA ILE A 50 -7.54 29.97 -20.24
C ILE A 50 -8.80 30.07 -19.39
N GLU A 51 -9.94 29.62 -19.94
CA GLU A 51 -11.13 29.40 -19.15
C GLU A 51 -10.95 28.17 -18.24
N LEU A 52 -11.06 28.35 -16.93
CA LEU A 52 -10.93 27.28 -15.95
C LEU A 52 -12.29 26.90 -15.38
N VAL A 53 -12.62 25.60 -15.46
CA VAL A 53 -13.85 25.02 -14.90
C VAL A 53 -13.47 23.95 -13.88
N SER A 54 -13.73 24.16 -12.60
CA SER A 54 -13.40 23.18 -11.55
C SER A 54 -14.55 22.21 -11.25
N PHE A 55 -14.20 21.08 -10.64
CA PHE A 55 -15.14 20.10 -10.11
C PHE A 55 -15.25 20.16 -8.57
N ASP A 56 -14.83 21.24 -7.94
CA ASP A 56 -14.85 21.40 -6.47
C ASP A 56 -16.28 21.30 -5.89
N ASP A 57 -17.30 21.71 -6.64
CA ASP A 57 -18.71 21.52 -6.30
C ASP A 57 -19.11 20.05 -6.06
N SER A 58 -18.38 19.09 -6.66
CA SER A 58 -18.60 17.68 -6.42
C SER A 58 -18.12 17.27 -5.02
N TYR A 59 -17.02 17.85 -4.53
CA TYR A 59 -16.51 17.61 -3.18
C TYR A 59 -17.42 18.23 -2.09
N GLU A 60 -18.06 19.33 -2.40
CA GLU A 60 -19.05 19.95 -1.48
C GLU A 60 -20.33 19.13 -1.40
N ARG A 61 -20.71 18.47 -2.50
CA ARG A 61 -21.98 17.75 -2.63
C ARG A 61 -21.97 16.34 -2.07
N TYR A 62 -20.85 15.64 -2.15
CA TYR A 62 -20.74 14.23 -1.76
C TYR A 62 -19.72 14.07 -0.62
N SER A 63 -20.06 13.27 0.38
CA SER A 63 -19.19 12.97 1.51
C SER A 63 -18.24 11.77 1.25
N ASP A 64 -18.58 10.93 0.28
CA ASP A 64 -17.79 9.77 -0.11
C ASP A 64 -16.97 10.08 -1.37
N PHE A 65 -15.67 9.81 -1.34
CA PHE A 65 -14.77 10.09 -2.46
C PHE A 65 -15.10 9.28 -3.72
N GLY A 66 -15.62 8.06 -3.58
CA GLY A 66 -16.05 7.25 -4.71
C GLY A 66 -17.24 7.88 -5.45
N ASP A 67 -18.17 8.50 -4.73
CA ASP A 67 -19.29 9.25 -5.30
C ASP A 67 -18.81 10.53 -6.00
N VAL A 68 -17.86 11.25 -5.39
CA VAL A 68 -17.21 12.42 -6.00
C VAL A 68 -16.59 12.04 -7.34
N TYR A 69 -15.77 11.00 -7.37
CA TYR A 69 -15.07 10.59 -8.59
C TYR A 69 -16.03 10.08 -9.67
N ARG A 70 -17.08 9.36 -9.30
CA ARG A 70 -18.14 8.95 -10.24
C ARG A 70 -18.84 10.16 -10.85
N ALA A 71 -19.20 11.15 -10.05
CA ALA A 71 -19.84 12.38 -10.53
C ALA A 71 -18.93 13.16 -11.50
N ILE A 72 -17.63 13.25 -11.20
CA ILE A 72 -16.64 13.90 -12.11
C ILE A 72 -16.56 13.13 -13.43
N VAL A 73 -16.41 11.80 -13.41
CA VAL A 73 -16.36 10.96 -14.60
C VAL A 73 -17.64 11.13 -15.45
N GLU A 74 -18.82 11.14 -14.82
CA GLU A 74 -20.08 11.38 -15.51
C GLU A 74 -20.14 12.75 -16.19
N ARG A 75 -19.66 13.80 -15.52
CA ARG A 75 -19.60 15.17 -16.10
C ARG A 75 -18.62 15.24 -17.27
N LEU A 76 -17.42 14.66 -17.11
CA LEU A 76 -16.40 14.57 -18.16
C LEU A 76 -16.92 13.80 -19.38
N SER A 77 -17.78 12.79 -19.17
CA SER A 77 -18.36 11.99 -20.26
C SER A 77 -19.30 12.76 -21.19
N ARG A 78 -19.77 13.92 -20.76
CA ARG A 78 -20.66 14.79 -21.53
C ARG A 78 -19.92 15.88 -22.31
N LEU A 79 -18.59 15.95 -22.13
CA LEU A 79 -17.78 16.97 -22.83
C LEU A 79 -17.53 16.59 -24.29
N SER A 80 -17.20 17.60 -25.07
CA SER A 80 -16.81 17.41 -26.47
C SER A 80 -15.49 16.64 -26.58
N PRO A 81 -15.31 15.83 -27.65
CA PRO A 81 -14.03 15.16 -27.88
C PRO A 81 -12.86 16.15 -27.93
N GLY A 82 -11.74 15.77 -27.29
CA GLY A 82 -10.54 16.60 -27.21
C GLY A 82 -10.52 17.61 -26.07
N ALA A 83 -11.52 17.61 -25.16
CA ALA A 83 -11.47 18.41 -23.94
C ALA A 83 -10.22 18.10 -23.12
N VAL A 84 -9.71 19.11 -22.40
CA VAL A 84 -8.52 18.98 -21.54
C VAL A 84 -8.95 18.92 -20.08
N TYR A 85 -8.58 17.83 -19.41
CA TYR A 85 -8.81 17.61 -18.00
C TYR A 85 -7.48 17.62 -17.24
N ALA A 86 -7.32 18.51 -16.28
CA ALA A 86 -6.08 18.69 -15.53
C ALA A 86 -6.25 18.19 -14.08
N VAL A 87 -5.27 17.41 -13.65
CA VAL A 87 -5.26 16.76 -12.33
C VAL A 87 -4.00 17.11 -11.56
N PRO A 88 -4.03 17.16 -10.20
CA PRO A 88 -2.86 17.27 -9.37
C PRO A 88 -1.83 16.16 -9.66
N GLY A 89 -0.55 16.44 -9.52
CA GLY A 89 0.52 15.45 -9.66
C GLY A 89 0.63 14.86 -11.05
N ASP A 90 0.73 13.55 -11.10
CA ASP A 90 0.75 12.72 -12.31
C ASP A 90 -0.57 11.94 -12.46
N PRO A 91 -1.17 11.91 -13.67
CA PRO A 91 -2.44 11.22 -13.92
C PRO A 91 -2.45 9.71 -13.66
N SER A 92 -1.29 9.09 -13.49
CA SER A 92 -1.15 7.66 -13.20
C SER A 92 -0.93 7.36 -11.72
N VAL A 93 -0.81 8.39 -10.87
CA VAL A 93 -0.48 8.25 -9.45
C VAL A 93 -1.62 8.80 -8.58
N GLY A 94 -2.33 7.92 -7.87
CA GLY A 94 -3.40 8.30 -6.94
C GLY A 94 -4.61 9.01 -7.58
N GLU A 95 -4.87 8.79 -8.87
CA GLU A 95 -5.89 9.51 -9.65
C GLU A 95 -7.05 8.60 -10.07
N ALA A 96 -8.03 8.46 -9.18
CA ALA A 96 -9.17 7.57 -9.36
C ALA A 96 -10.09 7.99 -10.54
N THR A 97 -10.21 9.28 -10.86
CA THR A 97 -11.04 9.75 -11.97
C THR A 97 -10.48 9.29 -13.32
N VAL A 98 -9.17 9.25 -13.47
CA VAL A 98 -8.51 8.73 -14.68
C VAL A 98 -8.74 7.24 -14.87
N GLN A 99 -8.71 6.47 -13.77
CA GLN A 99 -9.06 5.05 -13.81
C GLN A 99 -10.54 4.85 -14.17
N GLY A 100 -11.44 5.64 -13.57
CA GLY A 100 -12.87 5.62 -13.89
C GLY A 100 -13.16 5.93 -15.36
N LEU A 101 -12.47 6.91 -15.95
CA LEU A 101 -12.58 7.22 -17.38
C LEU A 101 -12.12 6.06 -18.28
N ARG A 102 -11.02 5.38 -17.92
CA ARG A 102 -10.55 4.19 -18.66
C ARG A 102 -11.56 3.05 -18.58
N GLN A 103 -12.12 2.79 -17.39
CA GLN A 103 -13.16 1.78 -17.19
C GLN A 103 -14.45 2.09 -17.95
N ALA A 104 -14.78 3.37 -18.11
CA ALA A 104 -15.89 3.84 -18.91
C ALA A 104 -15.63 3.80 -20.43
N GLY A 105 -14.44 3.34 -20.87
CA GLY A 105 -14.11 3.15 -22.29
C GLY A 105 -13.62 4.39 -23.02
N PHE A 106 -13.16 5.43 -22.30
CA PHE A 106 -12.60 6.62 -22.92
C PHE A 106 -11.22 6.35 -23.52
N LYS A 107 -10.99 6.92 -24.71
CA LYS A 107 -9.64 7.02 -25.28
C LYS A 107 -8.95 8.23 -24.67
N LEU A 108 -8.01 7.98 -23.78
CA LEU A 108 -7.26 9.03 -23.08
C LEU A 108 -5.91 9.28 -23.76
N ARG A 109 -5.64 10.54 -24.07
CA ARG A 109 -4.29 11.05 -24.26
C ARG A 109 -3.80 11.53 -22.90
N VAL A 110 -2.87 10.80 -22.27
CA VAL A 110 -2.30 11.16 -20.97
C VAL A 110 -0.99 11.90 -21.20
N ILE A 111 -0.90 13.09 -20.63
CA ILE A 111 0.32 13.90 -20.57
C ILE A 111 0.83 13.83 -19.12
N PRO A 112 1.98 13.19 -18.88
CA PRO A 112 2.50 13.00 -17.52
C PRO A 112 2.82 14.31 -16.83
N GLY A 113 2.66 14.31 -15.49
CA GLY A 113 3.15 15.33 -14.58
C GLY A 113 4.28 14.80 -13.71
N ILE A 114 4.88 15.67 -12.91
CA ILE A 114 5.73 15.26 -11.80
C ILE A 114 4.80 14.87 -10.66
N SER A 115 5.03 13.70 -10.05
CA SER A 115 4.19 13.23 -8.94
C SER A 115 4.60 13.88 -7.61
N PHE A 116 3.99 13.48 -6.51
CA PHE A 116 4.42 13.85 -5.16
C PHE A 116 5.73 13.15 -4.75
N MET A 117 6.08 12.04 -5.42
CA MET A 117 7.21 11.19 -5.05
C MET A 117 8.54 11.92 -5.22
N GLU A 118 8.80 12.48 -6.40
CA GLU A 118 10.09 13.09 -6.73
C GLU A 118 10.44 14.25 -5.78
N PRO A 119 9.54 15.21 -5.49
CA PRO A 119 9.86 16.25 -4.53
C PRO A 119 9.96 15.74 -3.09
N SER A 120 9.20 14.72 -2.70
CA SER A 120 9.32 14.10 -1.38
C SER A 120 10.68 13.41 -1.20
N LEU A 121 11.14 12.68 -2.21
CA LEU A 121 12.46 12.04 -2.20
C LEU A 121 13.59 13.09 -2.15
N ALA A 122 13.45 14.17 -2.93
CA ALA A 122 14.41 15.28 -2.92
C ALA A 122 14.48 15.96 -1.54
N ALA A 123 13.33 16.20 -0.90
CA ALA A 123 13.27 16.79 0.43
C ALA A 123 13.89 15.91 1.52
N LEU A 124 13.83 14.59 1.35
CA LEU A 124 14.41 13.58 2.26
C LEU A 124 15.87 13.23 1.90
N GLY A 125 16.34 13.56 0.71
CA GLY A 125 17.66 13.13 0.21
C GLY A 125 17.76 11.62 -0.02
N LEU A 126 16.68 10.98 -0.47
CA LEU A 126 16.59 9.53 -0.68
C LEU A 126 16.72 9.15 -2.15
N ASP A 127 17.32 8.01 -2.42
CA ASP A 127 17.27 7.32 -3.72
C ASP A 127 16.20 6.21 -3.65
N ALA A 128 15.22 6.26 -4.57
CA ALA A 128 14.16 5.24 -4.63
C ALA A 128 14.70 3.84 -4.98
N LEU A 129 15.87 3.75 -5.59
CA LEU A 129 16.50 2.47 -5.97
C LEU A 129 17.11 1.73 -4.77
N ASP A 130 17.31 2.39 -3.65
CA ASP A 130 17.74 1.73 -2.39
C ASP A 130 16.65 0.85 -1.76
N GLY A 131 15.49 0.79 -2.39
CA GLY A 131 14.32 0.05 -1.97
C GLY A 131 13.28 0.97 -1.32
N LEU A 132 12.20 1.22 -2.04
CA LEU A 132 11.10 2.06 -1.56
C LEU A 132 9.76 1.47 -1.97
N VAL A 133 8.85 1.39 -1.01
CA VAL A 133 7.45 1.04 -1.26
C VAL A 133 6.61 2.32 -1.27
N ILE A 134 5.69 2.45 -2.23
CA ILE A 134 4.78 3.58 -2.31
C ILE A 134 3.37 3.07 -1.99
N VAL A 135 2.73 3.69 -1.02
CA VAL A 135 1.45 3.21 -0.47
C VAL A 135 0.46 4.35 -0.33
N ASP A 136 -0.80 4.05 -0.56
CA ASP A 136 -1.91 4.94 -0.23
C ASP A 136 -2.23 4.86 1.27
N ALA A 137 -2.16 5.99 1.97
CA ALA A 137 -2.42 6.08 3.40
C ALA A 137 -3.88 5.74 3.75
N ILE A 138 -4.83 6.07 2.87
CA ILE A 138 -6.26 5.81 3.10
C ILE A 138 -6.51 4.29 3.09
N GLY A 139 -5.99 3.60 2.08
CA GLY A 139 -6.10 2.15 1.98
C GLY A 139 -5.39 1.42 3.12
N LEU A 140 -4.21 1.91 3.52
CA LEU A 140 -3.46 1.32 4.63
C LEU A 140 -4.14 1.54 5.98
N ALA A 141 -4.70 2.72 6.24
CA ALA A 141 -5.40 3.01 7.49
C ALA A 141 -6.66 2.15 7.68
N ALA A 142 -7.33 1.77 6.59
CA ALA A 142 -8.45 0.83 6.62
C ALA A 142 -8.03 -0.62 6.93
N GLY A 143 -6.73 -0.95 6.83
CA GLY A 143 -6.15 -2.25 7.15
C GLY A 143 -5.75 -2.36 8.63
N HIS A 144 -5.35 -3.58 9.02
CA HIS A 144 -4.88 -3.85 10.38
C HIS A 144 -3.37 -4.12 10.45
N HIS A 145 -2.69 -4.24 9.32
CA HIS A 145 -1.25 -4.51 9.23
C HIS A 145 -0.70 -3.95 7.91
N PRO A 146 0.51 -3.38 7.90
CA PRO A 146 1.15 -2.93 6.66
C PRO A 146 1.36 -4.06 5.66
N PRO A 147 0.99 -3.89 4.36
CA PRO A 147 1.15 -4.92 3.34
C PRO A 147 2.53 -4.85 2.65
N PHE A 148 3.57 -4.47 3.37
CA PHE A 148 4.92 -4.33 2.84
C PHE A 148 5.98 -4.74 3.87
N PRO A 149 7.18 -5.16 3.41
CA PRO A 149 8.28 -5.57 4.27
C PRO A 149 8.78 -4.43 5.17
N PRO A 150 9.06 -4.69 6.47
CA PRO A 150 9.53 -3.67 7.40
C PRO A 150 10.98 -3.20 7.15
N ASP A 151 11.77 -3.96 6.42
CA ASP A 151 13.15 -3.67 6.04
C ASP A 151 13.28 -2.88 4.71
N LEU A 152 12.15 -2.38 4.19
CA LEU A 152 12.08 -1.40 3.11
C LEU A 152 11.50 -0.09 3.61
N GLY A 153 12.03 1.03 3.11
CA GLY A 153 11.40 2.34 3.35
C GLY A 153 10.04 2.43 2.68
N ALA A 154 9.08 3.12 3.28
CA ALA A 154 7.76 3.32 2.70
C ALA A 154 7.41 4.82 2.62
N LEU A 155 6.96 5.26 1.45
CA LEU A 155 6.42 6.61 1.23
C LEU A 155 4.90 6.52 1.06
N LEU A 156 4.17 7.08 2.02
CA LEU A 156 2.73 7.06 2.07
C LEU A 156 2.15 8.40 1.59
N CYS A 157 1.24 8.34 0.62
CA CYS A 157 0.56 9.50 0.07
C CYS A 157 -0.85 9.67 0.63
N GLN A 158 -1.46 10.83 0.37
CA GLN A 158 -2.84 11.15 0.72
C GLN A 158 -3.11 11.22 2.24
N LEU A 159 -2.12 11.60 3.03
CA LEU A 159 -2.29 11.83 4.46
C LEU A 159 -2.90 13.23 4.71
N HIS A 160 -4.19 13.37 4.46
CA HIS A 160 -4.86 14.67 4.37
C HIS A 160 -5.43 15.21 5.70
N SER A 161 -5.45 14.41 6.77
CA SER A 161 -6.06 14.83 8.04
C SER A 161 -5.40 14.18 9.27
N PRO A 162 -5.44 14.84 10.45
CA PRO A 162 -4.99 14.24 11.70
C PRO A 162 -5.78 12.97 12.10
N LEU A 163 -7.06 12.89 11.75
CA LEU A 163 -7.88 11.70 12.00
C LEU A 163 -7.32 10.50 11.24
N LEU A 164 -7.07 10.66 9.93
CA LEU A 164 -6.46 9.61 9.11
C LEU A 164 -5.06 9.24 9.62
N ALA A 165 -4.26 10.20 10.08
CA ALA A 165 -2.97 9.93 10.70
C ALA A 165 -3.11 9.09 11.97
N GLY A 166 -4.15 9.34 12.78
CA GLY A 166 -4.48 8.55 13.97
C GLY A 166 -4.84 7.09 13.64
N GLU A 167 -5.62 6.86 12.61
CA GLU A 167 -5.95 5.51 12.13
C GLU A 167 -4.73 4.81 11.52
N LEU A 168 -3.96 5.53 10.71
CA LEU A 168 -2.77 5.03 10.03
C LEU A 168 -1.69 4.57 11.03
N LYS A 169 -1.44 5.34 12.10
CA LYS A 169 -0.45 4.95 13.11
C LYS A 169 -0.80 3.65 13.80
N LEU A 170 -2.08 3.37 14.06
CA LEU A 170 -2.51 2.11 14.68
C LEU A 170 -2.20 0.91 13.79
N SER A 171 -2.39 1.03 12.48
CA SER A 171 -2.02 -0.01 11.52
C SER A 171 -0.50 -0.18 11.42
N LEU A 172 0.26 0.93 11.38
CA LEU A 172 1.73 0.90 11.31
C LEU A 172 2.37 0.33 12.59
N MET A 173 1.83 0.62 13.77
CA MET A 173 2.33 0.12 15.06
C MET A 173 2.17 -1.39 15.24
N ASN A 174 1.44 -2.09 14.38
CA ASN A 174 1.45 -3.56 14.33
C ASN A 174 2.73 -4.14 13.71
N GLN A 175 3.55 -3.32 13.08
CA GLN A 175 4.82 -3.74 12.46
C GLN A 175 6.02 -2.96 12.98
N TYR A 176 5.84 -1.69 13.32
CA TYR A 176 6.91 -0.80 13.77
C TYR A 176 6.77 -0.45 15.25
N PRO A 177 7.88 -0.30 16.00
CA PRO A 177 7.84 0.24 17.35
C PRO A 177 7.17 1.61 17.39
N GLU A 178 6.47 1.93 18.48
CA GLU A 178 5.81 3.23 18.65
C GLU A 178 6.78 4.41 18.59
N GLU A 179 8.03 4.21 19.06
CA GLU A 179 9.12 5.19 19.05
C GLU A 179 9.85 5.28 17.70
N HIS A 180 9.43 4.49 16.68
CA HIS A 180 10.09 4.50 15.37
C HIS A 180 10.06 5.89 14.76
N PRO A 181 11.23 6.45 14.34
CA PRO A 181 11.28 7.76 13.74
C PRO A 181 10.66 7.73 12.34
N VAL A 182 9.75 8.67 12.08
CA VAL A 182 9.09 8.83 10.77
C VAL A 182 9.13 10.29 10.37
N ALA A 183 9.01 10.59 9.07
CA ALA A 183 9.02 11.96 8.57
C ALA A 183 7.70 12.34 7.91
N LEU A 184 7.05 13.37 8.43
CA LEU A 184 5.98 14.07 7.75
C LEU A 184 6.59 15.06 6.75
N ILE A 185 6.21 14.96 5.47
CA ILE A 185 6.67 15.85 4.41
C ILE A 185 5.46 16.70 4.02
N HIS A 186 5.54 17.98 4.34
CA HIS A 186 4.50 18.95 4.07
C HIS A 186 4.86 19.77 2.87
N ARG A 187 3.94 19.87 1.89
CA ARG A 187 4.00 20.81 0.77
C ARG A 187 5.31 20.74 -0.02
N ALA A 188 5.81 19.52 -0.24
CA ALA A 188 7.06 19.28 -0.98
C ALA A 188 7.10 20.07 -2.30
N SER A 189 8.23 20.70 -2.64
CA SER A 189 8.47 21.60 -3.77
C SER A 189 7.90 23.02 -3.65
N LEU A 190 7.13 23.34 -2.64
CA LEU A 190 6.59 24.68 -2.44
C LEU A 190 7.51 25.53 -1.55
N ALA A 191 7.30 26.86 -1.53
CA ALA A 191 8.14 27.78 -0.77
C ALA A 191 8.09 27.55 0.75
N ASP A 192 7.03 26.91 1.23
CA ASP A 192 6.80 26.55 2.63
C ASP A 192 6.95 25.02 2.86
N GLU A 193 7.73 24.35 2.00
CA GLU A 193 8.15 22.96 2.21
C GLU A 193 8.76 22.75 3.59
N ARG A 194 8.32 21.68 4.27
CA ARG A 194 8.84 21.32 5.57
C ARG A 194 8.88 19.81 5.74
N VAL A 195 10.01 19.30 6.24
CA VAL A 195 10.14 17.92 6.72
C VAL A 195 10.14 17.95 8.24
N GLU A 196 9.20 17.22 8.85
CA GLU A 196 9.03 17.12 10.28
C GLU A 196 9.28 15.69 10.74
N TRP A 197 10.41 15.45 11.43
CA TRP A 197 10.71 14.15 12.02
C TRP A 197 10.03 14.03 13.38
N VAL A 198 9.22 13.00 13.53
CA VAL A 198 8.46 12.68 14.74
C VAL A 198 8.53 11.18 15.04
N LYS A 199 8.12 10.77 16.24
CA LYS A 199 7.90 9.38 16.55
C LYS A 199 6.58 8.90 15.95
N LEU A 200 6.49 7.64 15.57
CA LEU A 200 5.31 7.07 14.92
C LEU A 200 4.02 7.34 15.70
N TYR A 201 4.04 7.21 17.04
CA TYR A 201 2.87 7.45 17.88
C TYR A 201 2.42 8.93 17.93
N GLU A 202 3.22 9.86 17.41
CA GLU A 202 2.95 11.31 17.41
C GLU A 202 2.45 11.87 16.08
N ILE A 203 2.38 11.06 15.03
CA ILE A 203 2.10 11.57 13.67
C ILE A 203 0.79 12.35 13.57
N ASP A 204 -0.23 12.02 14.36
CA ASP A 204 -1.53 12.69 14.40
C ASP A 204 -1.55 14.02 15.18
N ARG A 205 -0.41 14.39 15.80
CA ARG A 205 -0.30 15.63 16.61
C ARG A 205 0.25 16.81 15.83
N SER A 206 0.68 16.60 14.58
CA SER A 206 1.17 17.69 13.74
C SER A 206 0.03 18.57 13.26
N ASP A 207 0.12 19.87 13.55
CA ASP A 207 -0.84 20.89 13.11
C ASP A 207 -0.71 21.23 11.61
N SER A 208 0.26 20.63 10.91
CA SER A 208 0.58 20.92 9.50
C SER A 208 0.05 19.87 8.52
N ILE A 209 -0.66 18.84 9.01
CA ILE A 209 -1.25 17.83 8.15
C ILE A 209 -2.35 18.45 7.27
N GLY A 210 -2.29 18.17 5.99
CA GLY A 210 -3.26 18.63 4.99
C GLY A 210 -3.07 17.94 3.65
N ASP A 211 -3.79 18.39 2.63
CA ASP A 211 -3.90 17.72 1.30
C ASP A 211 -2.56 17.46 0.59
N LEU A 212 -1.50 18.20 0.96
CA LEU A 212 -0.15 18.04 0.39
C LEU A 212 0.82 17.46 1.43
N THR A 213 0.35 16.59 2.30
CA THR A 213 1.18 15.89 3.28
C THR A 213 1.41 14.45 2.84
N SER A 214 2.65 14.00 2.91
CA SER A 214 3.07 12.61 2.78
C SER A 214 3.79 12.16 4.05
N LEU A 215 3.81 10.86 4.30
CA LEU A 215 4.56 10.26 5.41
C LEU A 215 5.63 9.34 4.86
N TYR A 216 6.86 9.50 5.32
CA TYR A 216 7.93 8.54 5.10
C TYR A 216 8.18 7.71 6.36
N VAL A 217 8.14 6.41 6.21
CA VAL A 217 8.46 5.43 7.25
C VAL A 217 9.79 4.78 6.85
N PRO A 218 10.90 5.06 7.54
CA PRO A 218 12.18 4.40 7.29
C PRO A 218 12.08 2.89 7.50
N ALA A 219 12.97 2.14 6.83
CA ALA A 219 13.17 0.73 7.09
C ALA A 219 13.60 0.48 8.54
N LEU A 220 13.22 -0.65 9.12
CA LEU A 220 13.81 -1.13 10.36
C LEU A 220 15.31 -1.43 10.13
N PRO A 221 16.18 -1.22 11.13
CA PRO A 221 17.63 -1.31 10.97
C PRO A 221 18.18 -2.74 10.80
N LEU A 222 17.34 -3.75 10.96
CA LEU A 222 17.68 -5.16 10.84
C LEU A 222 16.90 -5.79 9.68
N ASP A 223 17.48 -6.79 9.06
CA ASP A 223 16.82 -7.68 8.10
C ASP A 223 15.68 -8.43 8.83
N SER A 224 14.49 -7.85 8.83
CA SER A 224 13.36 -8.28 9.67
C SER A 224 12.13 -8.68 8.87
N SER A 225 12.25 -8.74 7.53
CA SER A 225 11.16 -9.20 6.68
C SER A 225 11.14 -10.72 6.51
N PHE A 226 9.96 -11.24 6.23
CA PHE A 226 9.79 -12.63 5.87
C PHE A 226 10.50 -12.98 4.55
N GLU A 227 10.50 -12.04 3.61
CA GLU A 227 11.19 -12.15 2.32
C GLU A 227 12.70 -12.25 2.48
N THR A 228 13.28 -11.49 3.40
CA THR A 228 14.72 -11.57 3.72
C THR A 228 15.08 -12.90 4.38
N LEU A 229 14.22 -13.45 5.26
CA LEU A 229 14.40 -14.80 5.79
C LEU A 229 14.35 -15.86 4.67
N GLN A 230 13.40 -15.77 3.75
CA GLN A 230 13.33 -16.67 2.59
C GLN A 230 14.60 -16.60 1.74
N ASN A 231 15.09 -15.37 1.46
CA ASN A 231 16.34 -15.18 0.72
C ASN A 231 17.55 -15.79 1.44
N THR A 232 17.63 -15.63 2.76
CA THR A 232 18.70 -16.23 3.58
C THR A 232 18.67 -17.75 3.48
N VAL A 233 17.52 -18.39 3.62
CA VAL A 233 17.38 -19.85 3.51
C VAL A 233 17.70 -20.33 2.08
N ALA A 234 17.22 -19.62 1.06
CA ALA A 234 17.56 -19.92 -0.34
C ALA A 234 19.07 -19.83 -0.58
N ARG A 235 19.75 -18.83 0.01
CA ARG A 235 21.21 -18.68 -0.07
C ARG A 235 21.96 -19.80 0.63
N LEU A 236 21.50 -20.25 1.81
CA LEU A 236 22.09 -21.38 2.50
C LEU A 236 22.02 -22.68 1.67
N ARG A 237 20.96 -22.86 0.90
CA ARG A 237 20.74 -24.03 0.05
C ARG A 237 21.25 -23.87 -1.39
N ALA A 238 21.79 -22.72 -1.76
CA ALA A 238 22.38 -22.48 -3.09
C ALA A 238 23.59 -23.42 -3.36
N PRO A 239 23.99 -23.65 -4.62
CA PRO A 239 25.10 -24.57 -4.97
C PRO A 239 26.42 -24.27 -4.24
N ASP A 240 26.66 -23.01 -3.90
CA ASP A 240 27.81 -22.52 -3.14
C ASP A 240 27.45 -22.15 -1.69
N GLY A 241 26.28 -22.59 -1.20
CA GLY A 241 25.78 -22.37 0.16
C GLY A 241 26.32 -23.38 1.18
N CYS A 242 25.63 -23.55 2.29
CA CYS A 242 26.03 -24.42 3.36
C CYS A 242 25.87 -25.91 2.99
N PRO A 243 26.93 -26.72 3.05
CA PRO A 243 26.83 -28.15 2.72
C PRO A 243 25.80 -28.90 3.56
N TRP A 244 25.68 -28.55 4.85
CA TRP A 244 24.72 -29.19 5.75
C TRP A 244 23.27 -28.90 5.36
N ASP A 245 22.94 -27.63 5.09
CA ASP A 245 21.59 -27.22 4.70
C ASP A 245 21.20 -27.82 3.34
N ARG A 246 22.13 -27.93 2.41
CA ARG A 246 21.89 -28.52 1.08
C ARG A 246 21.57 -30.02 1.12
N GLU A 247 22.11 -30.77 2.08
CA GLU A 247 21.82 -32.19 2.26
C GLU A 247 20.48 -32.45 2.94
N GLN A 248 19.84 -31.42 3.54
CA GLN A 248 18.56 -31.60 4.21
C GLN A 248 17.44 -31.98 3.25
N THR A 249 16.59 -32.86 3.71
CA THR A 249 15.38 -33.33 3.04
C THR A 249 14.16 -33.09 3.92
N HIS A 250 12.95 -33.18 3.37
CA HIS A 250 11.71 -33.14 4.17
C HIS A 250 11.74 -34.11 5.35
N GLN A 251 12.32 -35.29 5.17
CA GLN A 251 12.37 -36.32 6.22
C GLN A 251 13.46 -36.05 7.27
N SER A 252 14.64 -35.56 6.87
CA SER A 252 15.71 -35.27 7.83
C SER A 252 15.34 -34.12 8.78
N LEU A 253 14.60 -33.12 8.30
CA LEU A 253 14.12 -31.98 9.10
C LEU A 253 12.95 -32.31 10.02
N ARG A 254 12.30 -33.47 9.87
CA ARG A 254 11.13 -33.85 10.67
C ARG A 254 11.37 -33.82 12.17
N LYS A 255 12.56 -34.26 12.61
CA LYS A 255 12.92 -34.28 14.04
C LYS A 255 13.08 -32.86 14.59
N HIS A 256 13.70 -31.95 13.82
CA HIS A 256 13.90 -30.57 14.22
C HIS A 256 12.56 -29.82 14.32
N LEU A 257 11.68 -29.95 13.33
CA LEU A 257 10.33 -29.37 13.41
C LEU A 257 9.56 -29.82 14.68
N LEU A 258 9.75 -31.06 15.11
CA LEU A 258 9.12 -31.57 16.33
C LEU A 258 9.80 -31.00 17.60
N GLU A 259 11.12 -30.88 17.59
CA GLU A 259 11.96 -30.33 18.65
C GLU A 259 11.55 -28.88 18.92
N GLU A 260 11.64 -28.00 17.94
CA GLU A 260 11.24 -26.60 18.05
C GLU A 260 9.77 -26.42 18.49
N ALA A 261 8.86 -27.30 18.04
CA ALA A 261 7.48 -27.29 18.49
C ALA A 261 7.35 -27.62 20.00
N TYR A 262 8.16 -28.54 20.56
CA TYR A 262 8.15 -28.84 21.98
C TYR A 262 8.82 -27.75 22.81
N GLU A 263 9.89 -27.11 22.31
CA GLU A 263 10.57 -26.00 22.96
C GLU A 263 9.65 -24.76 23.04
N ALA A 264 8.94 -24.44 21.96
CA ALA A 264 7.90 -23.41 21.98
C ALA A 264 6.77 -23.71 23.00
N LEU A 265 6.36 -24.98 23.15
CA LEU A 265 5.36 -25.38 24.16
C LEU A 265 5.93 -25.25 25.57
N ALA A 266 7.19 -25.59 25.78
CA ALA A 266 7.85 -25.45 27.09
C ALA A 266 7.94 -23.97 27.48
N ALA A 267 8.33 -23.08 26.58
CA ALA A 267 8.36 -21.64 26.84
C ALA A 267 6.96 -21.07 27.18
N LEU A 268 5.90 -21.59 26.53
CA LEU A 268 4.50 -21.24 26.88
C LEU A 268 4.12 -21.76 28.28
N ASP A 269 4.52 -22.97 28.67
CA ASP A 269 4.22 -23.54 29.97
C ASP A 269 4.96 -22.81 31.12
N GLU A 270 6.13 -22.22 30.80
CA GLU A 270 6.95 -21.43 31.73
C GLU A 270 6.61 -19.93 31.76
N ASP A 271 5.70 -19.49 30.88
CA ASP A 271 5.31 -18.07 30.65
C ASP A 271 6.53 -17.18 30.32
N ASP A 272 7.53 -17.76 29.61
CA ASP A 272 8.74 -17.07 29.15
C ASP A 272 8.56 -16.54 27.72
N LEU A 273 8.24 -15.24 27.60
CA LEU A 273 8.05 -14.58 26.30
C LEU A 273 9.37 -14.37 25.54
N GLY A 274 10.51 -14.40 26.23
CA GLY A 274 11.84 -14.30 25.63
C GLY A 274 12.16 -15.55 24.84
N ASP A 275 12.09 -16.71 25.53
CA ASP A 275 12.29 -18.02 24.92
C ASP A 275 11.21 -18.30 23.86
N LEU A 276 9.95 -18.01 24.14
CA LEU A 276 8.88 -18.16 23.14
C LEU A 276 9.18 -17.43 21.82
N LYS A 277 9.74 -16.21 21.88
CA LYS A 277 10.10 -15.46 20.68
C LYS A 277 11.22 -16.17 19.90
N GLU A 278 12.20 -16.76 20.56
CA GLU A 278 13.30 -17.52 19.97
C GLU A 278 12.76 -18.76 19.27
N GLU A 279 11.97 -19.58 19.97
CA GLU A 279 11.43 -20.83 19.47
C GLU A 279 10.42 -20.64 18.32
N LEU A 280 9.66 -19.54 18.33
CA LEU A 280 8.82 -19.17 17.20
C LEU A 280 9.66 -18.81 15.95
N GLY A 281 10.85 -18.23 16.13
CA GLY A 281 11.82 -18.00 15.08
C GLY A 281 12.32 -19.31 14.47
N ASP A 282 12.67 -20.27 15.29
CA ASP A 282 13.17 -21.58 14.87
C ASP A 282 12.07 -22.42 14.21
N LEU A 283 10.85 -22.39 14.70
CA LEU A 283 9.70 -22.96 14.00
C LEU A 283 9.48 -22.34 12.62
N LEU A 284 9.60 -21.01 12.51
CA LEU A 284 9.47 -20.29 11.25
C LEU A 284 10.58 -20.70 10.27
N LEU A 285 11.82 -20.86 10.75
CA LEU A 285 12.94 -21.37 9.95
C LEU A 285 12.63 -22.77 9.41
N GLN A 286 12.10 -23.68 10.24
CA GLN A 286 11.72 -25.04 9.78
C GLN A 286 10.67 -24.98 8.68
N ILE A 287 9.67 -24.08 8.79
CA ILE A 287 8.65 -23.90 7.75
C ILE A 287 9.29 -23.41 6.44
N VAL A 288 10.16 -22.39 6.51
CA VAL A 288 10.83 -21.83 5.33
C VAL A 288 11.76 -22.86 4.67
N LEU A 289 12.51 -23.65 5.45
CA LEU A 289 13.35 -24.73 4.93
C LEU A 289 12.52 -25.79 4.19
N GLN A 290 11.40 -26.24 4.77
CA GLN A 290 10.50 -27.21 4.12
C GLN A 290 9.96 -26.67 2.79
N VAL A 291 9.56 -25.41 2.76
CA VAL A 291 9.04 -24.78 1.54
C VAL A 291 10.14 -24.56 0.50
N GLN A 292 11.36 -24.21 0.93
CA GLN A 292 12.50 -24.06 0.03
C GLN A 292 12.83 -25.39 -0.66
N ILE A 293 12.86 -26.51 0.08
CA ILE A 293 13.06 -27.86 -0.50
C ILE A 293 11.97 -28.19 -1.52
N ALA A 294 10.70 -27.90 -1.19
CA ALA A 294 9.59 -28.14 -2.12
C ALA A 294 9.69 -27.29 -3.39
N THR A 295 10.16 -26.03 -3.26
CA THR A 295 10.39 -25.11 -4.38
C THR A 295 11.48 -25.63 -5.31
N GLU A 296 12.62 -26.13 -4.78
CA GLU A 296 13.70 -26.74 -5.53
C GLU A 296 13.24 -27.98 -6.32
N GLN A 297 12.30 -28.72 -5.76
CA GLN A 297 11.67 -29.90 -6.39
C GLN A 297 10.49 -29.55 -7.33
N SER A 298 10.17 -28.26 -7.48
CA SER A 298 9.03 -27.76 -8.27
C SER A 298 7.65 -28.29 -7.82
N ASN A 299 7.49 -28.60 -6.53
CA ASN A 299 6.24 -29.07 -5.95
C ASN A 299 5.28 -27.92 -5.61
N PHE A 300 5.70 -27.01 -4.74
CA PHE A 300 4.95 -25.81 -4.34
C PHE A 300 5.91 -24.73 -3.81
N ARG A 301 5.39 -23.50 -3.64
CA ARG A 301 6.11 -22.32 -3.17
C ARG A 301 5.47 -21.74 -1.91
N MET A 302 6.14 -20.81 -1.25
CA MET A 302 5.61 -20.10 -0.09
C MET A 302 4.28 -19.41 -0.39
N ALA A 303 4.13 -18.83 -1.57
CA ALA A 303 2.87 -18.21 -2.01
C ALA A 303 1.68 -19.21 -1.97
N ASP A 304 1.91 -20.46 -2.33
CA ASP A 304 0.88 -21.50 -2.31
C ASP A 304 0.47 -21.86 -0.87
N VAL A 305 1.46 -21.92 0.04
CA VAL A 305 1.22 -22.19 1.46
C VAL A 305 0.43 -21.05 2.11
N VAL A 306 0.85 -19.81 1.87
CA VAL A 306 0.19 -18.61 2.40
C VAL A 306 -1.23 -18.47 1.82
N ALA A 307 -1.39 -18.63 0.49
CA ALA A 307 -2.70 -18.55 -0.13
C ALA A 307 -3.66 -19.64 0.41
N GLY A 308 -3.15 -20.86 0.60
CA GLY A 308 -3.94 -21.97 1.15
C GLY A 308 -4.49 -21.69 2.55
N ILE A 309 -3.67 -21.13 3.44
CA ILE A 309 -4.14 -20.79 4.79
C ILE A 309 -5.05 -19.55 4.79
N GLN A 310 -4.77 -18.52 3.96
CA GLN A 310 -5.62 -17.35 3.80
C GLN A 310 -7.05 -17.72 3.39
N VAL A 311 -7.20 -18.55 2.35
CA VAL A 311 -8.51 -19.00 1.89
C VAL A 311 -9.27 -19.71 3.01
N LYS A 312 -8.59 -20.58 3.77
CA LYS A 312 -9.21 -21.30 4.92
C LYS A 312 -9.66 -20.33 6.00
N LEU A 313 -8.83 -19.35 6.38
CA LEU A 313 -9.14 -18.38 7.42
C LEU A 313 -10.36 -17.51 7.03
N ILE A 314 -10.35 -16.94 5.84
CA ILE A 314 -11.46 -16.10 5.36
C ILE A 314 -12.77 -16.91 5.30
N ARG A 315 -12.73 -18.12 4.74
CA ARG A 315 -13.92 -18.97 4.62
C ARG A 315 -14.49 -19.39 5.99
N ARG A 316 -13.62 -19.66 6.97
CA ARG A 316 -14.04 -20.12 8.31
C ARG A 316 -14.50 -18.96 9.22
N HIS A 317 -14.31 -17.70 8.79
CA HIS A 317 -14.74 -16.54 9.55
C HIS A 317 -15.70 -15.62 8.76
N PRO A 318 -16.82 -16.16 8.23
CA PRO A 318 -17.77 -15.34 7.45
C PRO A 318 -18.47 -14.27 8.29
N HIS A 319 -18.34 -14.31 9.60
CA HIS A 319 -18.80 -13.28 10.53
C HIS A 319 -17.83 -12.09 10.64
N VAL A 320 -16.60 -12.21 10.11
CA VAL A 320 -15.59 -11.14 10.04
C VAL A 320 -15.44 -10.64 8.61
N PHE A 321 -15.41 -11.55 7.64
CA PHE A 321 -15.12 -11.26 6.23
C PHE A 321 -16.34 -11.27 5.32
N GLY A 322 -17.55 -11.48 5.88
CA GLY A 322 -18.82 -11.52 5.18
C GLY A 322 -19.95 -10.97 6.05
N ASP A 323 -21.19 -11.35 5.72
CA ASP A 323 -22.39 -10.76 6.35
C ASP A 323 -23.00 -11.64 7.47
N LEU A 324 -22.36 -12.77 7.82
CA LEU A 324 -22.90 -13.70 8.81
C LEU A 324 -22.87 -13.08 10.21
N GLN A 325 -24.04 -12.95 10.84
CA GLN A 325 -24.13 -12.52 12.24
C GLN A 325 -24.00 -13.70 13.19
N VAL A 326 -23.25 -13.53 14.28
CA VAL A 326 -23.07 -14.53 15.33
C VAL A 326 -23.43 -13.96 16.69
N SER A 327 -24.05 -14.79 17.54
CA SER A 327 -24.55 -14.37 18.86
C SER A 327 -23.54 -14.60 20.00
N GLY A 328 -22.36 -15.18 19.72
CA GLY A 328 -21.30 -15.44 20.71
C GLY A 328 -20.35 -16.54 20.28
N ILE A 329 -19.36 -16.82 21.17
CA ILE A 329 -18.24 -17.74 20.91
C ILE A 329 -18.71 -19.16 20.54
N ASP A 330 -19.73 -19.71 21.22
CA ASP A 330 -20.24 -21.05 20.95
C ASP A 330 -20.78 -21.21 19.52
N GLN A 331 -21.37 -20.16 18.97
CA GLN A 331 -21.83 -20.18 17.59
C GLN A 331 -20.66 -20.10 16.61
N VAL A 332 -19.62 -19.32 16.90
CA VAL A 332 -18.39 -19.26 16.11
C VAL A 332 -17.73 -20.65 16.06
N LEU A 333 -17.59 -21.34 17.19
CA LEU A 333 -16.99 -22.68 17.25
C LEU A 333 -17.77 -23.72 16.45
N ARG A 334 -19.10 -23.73 16.58
CA ARG A 334 -19.97 -24.64 15.78
C ARG A 334 -19.84 -24.36 14.28
N ASN A 335 -19.82 -23.10 13.89
CA ASN A 335 -19.64 -22.73 12.50
C ASN A 335 -18.28 -23.14 11.96
N TRP A 336 -17.22 -22.94 12.77
CA TRP A 336 -15.85 -23.36 12.46
C TRP A 336 -15.75 -24.88 12.16
N GLU A 337 -16.32 -25.71 13.04
CA GLU A 337 -16.32 -27.16 12.87
C GLU A 337 -17.11 -27.55 11.58
N HIS A 338 -18.27 -26.95 11.37
CA HIS A 338 -19.07 -27.18 10.20
C HIS A 338 -18.33 -26.85 8.89
N PHE A 339 -17.66 -25.70 8.82
CA PHE A 339 -16.88 -25.32 7.64
C PHE A 339 -15.65 -26.22 7.46
N LYS A 340 -15.02 -26.66 8.53
CA LYS A 340 -13.90 -27.61 8.48
C LYS A 340 -14.31 -28.99 7.96
N GLU A 341 -15.49 -29.48 8.34
CA GLU A 341 -16.02 -30.76 7.84
C GLU A 341 -16.32 -30.73 6.34
N GLN A 342 -16.82 -29.59 5.84
CA GLN A 342 -17.05 -29.42 4.40
C GLN A 342 -15.77 -29.44 3.56
N GLU A 343 -14.62 -29.08 4.15
CA GLU A 343 -13.32 -29.12 3.48
C GLU A 343 -12.78 -30.54 3.29
N THR A 344 -13.06 -31.45 4.21
CA THR A 344 -12.57 -32.83 4.11
C THR A 344 -13.27 -33.65 3.03
N GLY A 345 -14.39 -33.15 2.47
CA GLY A 345 -15.14 -33.76 1.36
C GLY A 345 -14.73 -33.28 -0.04
N THR A 346 -13.99 -32.20 -0.15
CA THR A 346 -13.45 -31.68 -1.42
C THR A 346 -11.95 -31.91 -1.45
N GLY A 347 -11.46 -32.74 -2.35
CA GLY A 347 -10.02 -33.01 -2.55
C GLY A 347 -9.24 -31.69 -2.82
N PRO A 348 -7.88 -31.73 -2.85
CA PRO A 348 -7.06 -30.53 -2.96
C PRO A 348 -7.44 -29.73 -4.21
N LEU A 349 -7.59 -28.39 -4.00
CA LEU A 349 -7.72 -27.41 -5.08
C LEU A 349 -6.43 -27.34 -5.88
#